data_9622a50871349a7d26924c98b02d20a8
#
_entry.id   9622a50871349a7d26924c98b02d20a8
#
_cell.length_a   1.000
_cell.length_b   1.000
_cell.length_c   1.000
_cell.angle_alpha   90.00
_cell.angle_beta   90.00
_cell.angle_gamma   90.00
#
_symmetry.space_group_name_H-M   'P 1'
#
loop_
_entity.id
_entity.type
_entity.pdbx_description
1 polymer ?
#
loop_
_entity_poly.entity_id
_entity_poly.type
_entity_poly.pdbx_seq_one_letter_code
_entity_poly.pdbx_strand_id
1 'polypeptide(L)'
;RMNIIINQLQKNFGPKVAVDIENYSIQSGDMLGLVGNNGAGKTTLFRLMLDLLKADGGSVHIGNIDVSRSEEWKNITGAFIDEGFLIDYLTPEEYFYFVGKMYGLTKEEVDKRVARFERFMNGEVIGQKKLIRNYSAGNKQKIGIISAMLHQPQVLVLDEPFNFLAVSYTHLTLPTIC
;
A
#
# COMPACT_ATOMS: atom_id res chain seq x y z
N ARG A 1 -0.63 16.55 13.31
CA ARG A 1 -1.23 16.22 11.99
C ARG A 1 -0.39 15.13 11.34
N MET A 2 -1.06 14.19 10.68
CA MET A 2 -0.39 13.15 9.91
C MET A 2 0.11 13.76 8.60
N ASN A 3 1.43 13.75 8.38
CA ASN A 3 2.09 14.23 7.17
C ASN A 3 3.13 13.21 6.76
N ILE A 4 3.42 13.13 5.46
CA ILE A 4 4.62 12.46 4.96
C ILE A 4 5.61 13.56 4.60
N ILE A 5 6.82 13.46 5.11
CA ILE A 5 7.87 14.45 4.87
C ILE A 5 9.07 13.75 4.25
N ILE A 6 9.48 14.23 3.10
CA ILE A 6 10.67 13.78 2.36
C ILE A 6 11.70 14.91 2.42
N ASN A 7 12.88 14.61 2.95
CA ASN A 7 13.97 15.59 3.07
C ASN A 7 15.22 15.08 2.35
N GLN A 8 15.68 15.79 1.36
CA GLN A 8 16.94 15.56 0.62
C GLN A 8 17.14 14.08 0.23
N LEU A 9 16.04 13.42 -0.17
CA LEU A 9 16.02 12.01 -0.44
C LEU A 9 16.75 11.69 -1.74
N GLN A 10 17.77 10.85 -1.65
CA GLN A 10 18.59 10.46 -2.79
C GLN A 10 18.73 8.94 -2.89
N LYS A 11 18.64 8.43 -4.10
CA LYS A 11 18.93 7.04 -4.45
C LYS A 11 19.52 6.93 -5.83
N ASN A 12 20.70 6.31 -5.91
CA ASN A 12 21.40 6.03 -7.16
C ASN A 12 21.60 4.52 -7.34
N PHE A 13 21.59 4.09 -8.58
CA PHE A 13 22.00 2.74 -8.98
C PHE A 13 23.17 2.89 -9.96
N GLY A 14 24.39 2.78 -9.45
CA GLY A 14 25.59 3.12 -10.19
C GLY A 14 25.52 4.58 -10.66
N PRO A 15 25.73 4.85 -11.96
CA PRO A 15 25.68 6.22 -12.50
C PRO A 15 24.25 6.77 -12.66
N LYS A 16 23.23 5.95 -12.50
CA LYS A 16 21.82 6.34 -12.70
C LYS A 16 21.23 6.91 -11.43
N VAL A 17 20.82 8.18 -11.48
CA VAL A 17 20.00 8.79 -10.44
C VAL A 17 18.57 8.24 -10.55
N ALA A 18 18.12 7.52 -9.53
CA ALA A 18 16.77 6.95 -9.50
C ALA A 18 15.77 7.86 -8.77
N VAL A 19 16.20 8.48 -7.67
CA VAL A 19 15.41 9.44 -6.90
C VAL A 19 16.34 10.57 -6.43
N ASP A 20 15.89 11.80 -6.64
CA ASP A 20 16.54 13.01 -6.11
C ASP A 20 15.43 14.03 -5.80
N ILE A 21 15.05 14.11 -4.54
CA ILE A 21 13.96 14.97 -4.06
C ILE A 21 14.50 15.84 -2.92
N GLU A 22 14.53 17.14 -3.14
CA GLU A 22 15.09 18.08 -2.17
C GLU A 22 14.23 18.14 -0.90
N ASN A 23 13.00 18.59 -1.03
CA ASN A 23 12.02 18.61 0.06
C ASN A 23 10.62 18.47 -0.50
N TYR A 24 9.84 17.58 0.08
CA TYR A 24 8.45 17.40 -0.30
C TYR A 24 7.62 17.03 0.93
N SER A 25 6.40 17.50 1.00
CA SER A 25 5.48 17.13 2.06
C SER A 25 4.09 16.85 1.52
N ILE A 26 3.48 15.79 2.04
CA ILE A 26 2.11 15.38 1.75
C ILE A 26 1.33 15.58 3.04
N GLN A 27 0.24 16.35 2.97
CA GLN A 27 -0.56 16.69 4.13
C GLN A 27 -1.69 15.69 4.33
N SER A 28 -2.21 15.63 5.55
CA SER A 28 -3.42 14.86 5.84
C SER A 28 -4.59 15.35 4.98
N GLY A 29 -5.21 14.41 4.26
CA GLY A 29 -6.31 14.69 3.33
C GLY A 29 -5.86 14.86 1.87
N ASP A 30 -4.57 14.96 1.62
CA ASP A 30 -4.05 14.99 0.25
C ASP A 30 -4.16 13.61 -0.41
N MET A 31 -4.39 13.64 -1.72
CA MET A 31 -4.24 12.51 -2.61
C MET A 31 -3.17 12.86 -3.63
N LEU A 32 -2.05 12.15 -3.57
CA LEU A 32 -0.93 12.35 -4.49
C LEU A 32 -0.89 11.22 -5.51
N GLY A 33 -0.95 11.57 -6.79
CA GLY A 33 -0.68 10.68 -7.90
C GLY A 33 0.72 10.90 -8.46
N LEU A 34 1.53 9.85 -8.51
CA LEU A 34 2.82 9.89 -9.19
C LEU A 34 2.64 9.41 -10.64
N VAL A 35 2.98 10.26 -11.58
CA VAL A 35 2.90 9.97 -13.02
C VAL A 35 4.29 9.97 -13.61
N GLY A 36 4.59 9.00 -14.44
CA GLY A 36 5.88 8.89 -15.12
C GLY A 36 5.98 7.58 -15.90
N ASN A 37 6.93 7.53 -16.82
CA ASN A 37 7.22 6.32 -17.58
C ASN A 37 7.77 5.21 -16.69
N ASN A 38 7.65 3.94 -17.12
CA ASN A 38 8.29 2.82 -16.45
C ASN A 38 9.81 3.08 -16.33
N GLY A 39 10.33 2.92 -15.10
CA GLY A 39 11.74 3.23 -14.80
C GLY A 39 12.05 4.68 -14.44
N ALA A 40 11.03 5.56 -14.29
CA ALA A 40 11.21 6.96 -13.86
C ALA A 40 11.41 7.13 -12.34
N GLY A 41 11.60 6.05 -11.58
CA GLY A 41 11.86 6.10 -10.15
C GLY A 41 10.64 6.00 -9.24
N LYS A 42 9.41 5.89 -9.77
CA LYS A 42 8.18 5.77 -8.96
C LYS A 42 8.23 4.60 -7.97
N THR A 43 8.49 3.40 -8.46
CA THR A 43 8.60 2.21 -7.60
C THR A 43 9.76 2.33 -6.61
N THR A 44 10.86 2.94 -7.03
CA THR A 44 12.00 3.22 -6.15
C THR A 44 11.59 4.15 -5.01
N LEU A 45 10.87 5.23 -5.31
CA LEU A 45 10.35 6.15 -4.30
C LEU A 45 9.43 5.44 -3.30
N PHE A 46 8.46 4.66 -3.78
CA PHE A 46 7.58 3.89 -2.89
C PHE A 46 8.35 2.92 -2.00
N ARG A 47 9.35 2.24 -2.53
CA ARG A 47 10.21 1.35 -1.74
C ARG A 47 11.03 2.08 -0.68
N LEU A 48 11.50 3.28 -0.98
CA LEU A 48 12.17 4.14 0.01
C LEU A 48 11.22 4.60 1.10
N MET A 49 9.98 4.99 0.74
CA MET A 49 8.95 5.42 1.68
C MET A 49 8.53 4.30 2.64
N LEU A 50 8.59 3.05 2.18
CA LEU A 50 8.22 1.86 2.94
C LEU A 50 9.42 1.13 3.58
N ASP A 51 10.59 1.75 3.58
CA ASP A 51 11.85 1.17 4.10
C ASP A 51 12.18 -0.22 3.51
N LEU A 52 11.73 -0.47 2.28
CA LEU A 52 12.08 -1.68 1.51
C LEU A 52 13.39 -1.51 0.74
N LEU A 53 13.91 -0.31 0.70
CA LEU A 53 15.15 0.08 0.05
C LEU A 53 15.82 1.18 0.87
N LYS A 54 17.12 1.07 1.09
CA LYS A 54 17.88 2.12 1.78
C LYS A 54 18.18 3.28 0.85
N ALA A 55 17.93 4.49 1.34
CA ALA A 55 18.36 5.72 0.70
C ALA A 55 19.91 5.86 0.77
N ASP A 56 20.48 6.54 -0.21
CA ASP A 56 21.89 6.95 -0.20
C ASP A 56 22.06 8.26 0.58
N GLY A 57 21.02 9.05 0.69
CA GLY A 57 20.96 10.27 1.49
C GLY A 57 19.53 10.67 1.80
N GLY A 58 19.39 11.54 2.79
CA GLY A 58 18.11 12.06 3.19
C GLY A 58 17.26 11.14 4.05
N SER A 59 15.99 11.48 4.19
CA SER A 59 15.06 10.74 5.05
C SER A 59 13.62 10.84 4.58
N VAL A 60 12.82 9.87 5.00
CA VAL A 60 11.35 9.87 4.89
C VAL A 60 10.76 9.75 6.29
N HIS A 61 9.83 10.63 6.61
CA HIS A 61 9.07 10.59 7.87
C HIS A 61 7.58 10.40 7.56
N ILE A 62 6.96 9.47 8.28
CA ILE A 62 5.50 9.30 8.32
C ILE A 62 5.03 9.76 9.70
N GLY A 63 4.33 10.89 9.73
CA GLY A 63 4.14 11.64 10.95
C GLY A 63 5.50 12.13 11.49
N ASN A 64 5.77 11.83 12.75
CA ASN A 64 7.06 12.13 13.38
C ASN A 64 8.05 10.96 13.36
N ILE A 65 7.75 9.89 12.62
CA ILE A 65 8.51 8.64 12.64
C ILE A 65 9.38 8.56 11.39
N ASP A 66 10.70 8.53 11.58
CA ASP A 66 11.66 8.19 10.53
C ASP A 66 11.51 6.71 10.18
N VAL A 67 11.12 6.43 8.92
CA VAL A 67 10.82 5.05 8.48
C VAL A 67 12.03 4.13 8.54
N SER A 68 13.25 4.66 8.49
CA SER A 68 14.49 3.88 8.55
C SER A 68 14.96 3.57 9.97
N ARG A 69 14.34 4.17 10.99
CA ARG A 69 14.79 4.08 12.40
C ARG A 69 13.80 3.41 13.32
N SER A 70 12.54 3.31 12.95
CA SER A 70 11.49 2.70 13.76
C SER A 70 10.51 1.96 12.85
N GLU A 71 9.88 0.94 13.36
CA GLU A 71 8.83 0.19 12.65
C GLU A 71 7.40 0.66 13.02
N GLU A 72 7.27 1.60 13.94
CA GLU A 72 5.96 2.07 14.43
C GLU A 72 5.09 2.68 13.32
N TRP A 73 5.71 3.26 12.29
CA TRP A 73 4.99 3.77 11.11
C TRP A 73 4.15 2.71 10.40
N LYS A 74 4.51 1.42 10.51
CA LYS A 74 3.76 0.31 9.91
C LYS A 74 2.35 0.17 10.49
N ASN A 75 2.15 0.56 11.75
CA ASN A 75 0.84 0.49 12.41
C ASN A 75 -0.16 1.49 11.82
N ILE A 76 0.33 2.56 11.23
CA ILE A 76 -0.49 3.65 10.67
C ILE A 76 -0.45 3.71 9.14
N THR A 77 0.29 2.79 8.51
CA THR A 77 0.49 2.76 7.06
C THR A 77 0.02 1.43 6.48
N GLY A 78 -0.77 1.50 5.44
CA GLY A 78 -1.08 0.36 4.58
C GLY A 78 -0.34 0.51 3.25
N ALA A 79 0.08 -0.60 2.67
CA ALA A 79 0.79 -0.57 1.39
C ALA A 79 0.46 -1.79 0.54
N PHE A 80 0.33 -1.55 -0.75
CA PHE A 80 0.32 -2.58 -1.78
C PHE A 80 0.93 -2.01 -3.05
N ILE A 81 2.20 -2.31 -3.30
CA ILE A 81 2.94 -1.78 -4.44
C ILE A 81 3.22 -2.81 -5.54
N ASP A 82 3.14 -4.09 -5.24
CA ASP A 82 3.22 -5.18 -6.22
C ASP A 82 2.64 -6.50 -5.67
N GLU A 83 2.45 -7.49 -6.55
CA GLU A 83 1.92 -8.81 -6.18
C GLU A 83 2.83 -9.58 -5.21
N GLY A 84 4.11 -9.22 -5.08
CA GLY A 84 5.04 -9.80 -4.11
C GLY A 84 4.62 -9.56 -2.65
N PHE A 85 3.70 -8.64 -2.40
CA PHE A 85 3.08 -8.42 -1.08
C PHE A 85 2.06 -9.50 -0.71
N LEU A 86 1.56 -10.25 -1.69
CA LEU A 86 0.56 -11.30 -1.49
C LEU A 86 1.23 -12.63 -1.13
N ILE A 87 0.59 -13.38 -0.22
CA ILE A 87 0.93 -14.78 0.02
C ILE A 87 0.05 -15.61 -0.92
N ASP A 88 0.54 -15.88 -2.12
CA ASP A 88 -0.25 -16.36 -3.25
C ASP A 88 -0.72 -17.82 -3.15
N TYR A 89 -0.14 -18.60 -2.22
CA TYR A 89 -0.55 -19.98 -1.92
C TYR A 89 -1.60 -20.09 -0.82
N LEU A 90 -2.15 -18.96 -0.35
CA LEU A 90 -3.32 -18.90 0.51
C LEU A 90 -4.57 -18.55 -0.30
N THR A 91 -5.75 -18.86 0.27
CA THR A 91 -7.01 -18.27 -0.19
C THR A 91 -7.09 -16.81 0.27
N PRO A 92 -7.91 -15.95 -0.35
CA PRO A 92 -8.10 -14.57 0.13
C PRO A 92 -8.53 -14.51 1.59
N GLU A 93 -9.43 -15.40 2.02
CA GLU A 93 -9.91 -15.46 3.40
C GLU A 93 -8.78 -15.77 4.37
N GLU A 94 -7.97 -16.80 4.08
CA GLU A 94 -6.79 -17.15 4.90
C GLU A 94 -5.80 -16.00 4.97
N TYR A 95 -5.57 -15.32 3.84
CA TYR A 95 -4.66 -14.18 3.77
C TYR A 95 -5.17 -13.00 4.60
N PHE A 96 -6.45 -12.66 4.50
CA PHE A 96 -7.03 -11.58 5.32
C PHE A 96 -6.97 -11.90 6.81
N TYR A 97 -7.22 -13.14 7.22
CA TYR A 97 -7.09 -13.56 8.62
C TYR A 97 -5.64 -13.48 9.10
N PHE A 98 -4.70 -13.90 8.28
CA PHE A 98 -3.27 -13.80 8.59
C PHE A 98 -2.85 -12.33 8.79
N VAL A 99 -3.18 -11.45 7.85
CA VAL A 99 -2.87 -10.02 7.95
C VAL A 99 -3.57 -9.39 9.16
N GLY A 100 -4.84 -9.67 9.35
CA GLY A 100 -5.61 -9.16 10.49
C GLY A 100 -5.01 -9.58 11.83
N LYS A 101 -4.56 -10.83 11.95
CA LYS A 101 -3.91 -11.34 13.16
C LYS A 101 -2.61 -10.60 13.49
N MET A 102 -1.83 -10.22 12.48
CA MET A 102 -0.62 -9.41 12.70
C MET A 102 -0.92 -8.04 13.32
N TYR A 103 -2.12 -7.50 13.09
CA TYR A 103 -2.60 -6.26 13.68
C TYR A 103 -3.49 -6.46 14.92
N GLY A 104 -3.53 -7.67 15.48
CA GLY A 104 -4.30 -7.99 16.67
C GLY A 104 -5.81 -8.08 16.47
N LEU A 105 -6.28 -8.21 15.22
CA LEU A 105 -7.70 -8.34 14.91
C LEU A 105 -8.19 -9.77 15.13
N THR A 106 -9.39 -9.91 15.68
CA THR A 106 -10.10 -11.18 15.71
C THR A 106 -10.64 -11.54 14.33
N LYS A 107 -11.03 -12.82 14.15
CA LYS A 107 -11.62 -13.29 12.90
C LYS A 107 -12.92 -12.55 12.57
N GLU A 108 -13.75 -12.30 13.58
CA GLU A 108 -15.00 -11.55 13.46
C GLU A 108 -14.76 -10.09 13.04
N GLU A 109 -13.71 -9.47 13.58
CA GLU A 109 -13.32 -8.12 13.19
C GLU A 109 -12.83 -8.06 11.74
N VAL A 110 -12.05 -9.04 11.31
CA VAL A 110 -11.61 -9.16 9.92
C VAL A 110 -12.81 -9.32 9.00
N ASP A 111 -13.75 -10.23 9.32
CA ASP A 111 -14.95 -10.46 8.52
C ASP A 111 -15.78 -9.18 8.37
N LYS A 112 -15.98 -8.43 9.47
CA LYS A 112 -16.66 -7.13 9.43
C LYS A 112 -15.97 -6.11 8.55
N ARG A 113 -14.66 -6.04 8.62
CA ARG A 113 -13.88 -5.08 7.82
C ARG A 113 -13.85 -5.44 6.35
N VAL A 114 -13.70 -6.71 6.02
CA VAL A 114 -13.75 -7.22 4.64
C VAL A 114 -15.15 -7.00 4.04
N ALA A 115 -16.22 -7.20 4.79
CA ALA A 115 -17.58 -6.98 4.32
C ALA A 115 -17.85 -5.55 3.82
N ARG A 116 -17.11 -4.55 4.29
CA ARG A 116 -17.20 -3.18 3.79
C ARG A 116 -16.78 -3.04 2.32
N PHE A 117 -16.01 -3.99 1.83
CA PHE A 117 -15.52 -4.04 0.45
C PHE A 117 -16.38 -4.93 -0.47
N GLU A 118 -17.59 -5.33 -0.05
CA GLU A 118 -18.44 -6.23 -0.81
C GLU A 118 -18.68 -5.74 -2.25
N ARG A 119 -19.05 -4.47 -2.41
CA ARG A 119 -19.24 -3.86 -3.74
C ARG A 119 -17.94 -3.84 -4.56
N PHE A 120 -16.83 -3.56 -3.91
CA PHE A 120 -15.51 -3.55 -4.53
C PHE A 120 -15.08 -4.94 -5.01
N MET A 121 -15.36 -5.97 -4.23
CA MET A 121 -15.07 -7.36 -4.56
C MET A 121 -15.99 -7.91 -5.65
N ASN A 122 -17.19 -7.36 -5.78
CA ASN A 122 -18.19 -7.74 -6.81
C ASN A 122 -18.51 -9.25 -6.85
N GLY A 123 -18.47 -9.93 -5.69
CA GLY A 123 -18.70 -11.38 -5.59
C GLY A 123 -17.57 -12.24 -6.18
N GLU A 124 -16.45 -11.67 -6.60
CA GLU A 124 -15.40 -12.38 -7.33
C GLU A 124 -14.22 -12.83 -6.45
N VAL A 125 -14.16 -12.41 -5.19
CA VAL A 125 -13.02 -12.63 -4.30
C VAL A 125 -13.32 -13.65 -3.22
N ILE A 126 -14.35 -13.42 -2.42
CA ILE A 126 -14.71 -14.25 -1.28
C ILE A 126 -15.55 -15.44 -1.73
N GLY A 127 -15.35 -16.62 -1.10
CA GLY A 127 -16.16 -17.82 -1.32
C GLY A 127 -15.80 -18.63 -2.57
N GLN A 128 -14.76 -18.26 -3.30
CA GLN A 128 -14.38 -18.91 -4.56
C GLN A 128 -13.58 -20.21 -4.36
N LYS A 129 -13.14 -20.51 -3.14
CA LYS A 129 -12.37 -21.73 -2.77
C LYS A 129 -11.13 -21.97 -3.65
N LYS A 130 -10.44 -20.91 -4.04
CA LYS A 130 -9.21 -21.00 -4.83
C LYS A 130 -8.09 -20.16 -4.22
N LEU A 131 -6.85 -20.50 -4.56
CA LEU A 131 -5.66 -19.80 -4.09
C LEU A 131 -5.50 -18.46 -4.80
N ILE A 132 -4.93 -17.48 -4.12
CA ILE A 132 -4.71 -16.13 -4.66
C ILE A 132 -3.99 -16.16 -6.01
N ARG A 133 -3.00 -17.04 -6.19
CA ARG A 133 -2.27 -17.20 -7.47
C ARG A 133 -3.16 -17.49 -8.67
N ASN A 134 -4.36 -18.04 -8.45
CA ASN A 134 -5.30 -18.42 -9.50
C ASN A 134 -6.35 -17.34 -9.83
N TYR A 135 -6.26 -16.18 -9.16
CA TYR A 135 -7.12 -15.05 -9.47
C TYR A 135 -6.56 -14.22 -10.63
N SER A 136 -7.43 -13.46 -11.29
CA SER A 136 -7.03 -12.47 -12.28
C SER A 136 -6.14 -11.38 -11.65
N ALA A 137 -5.34 -10.69 -12.46
CA ALA A 137 -4.53 -9.56 -11.99
C ALA A 137 -5.39 -8.49 -11.30
N GLY A 138 -6.58 -8.19 -11.83
CA GLY A 138 -7.51 -7.24 -11.21
C GLY A 138 -8.00 -7.68 -9.83
N ASN A 139 -8.35 -8.96 -9.67
CA ASN A 139 -8.78 -9.48 -8.38
C ASN A 139 -7.64 -9.62 -7.37
N LYS A 140 -6.43 -9.95 -7.81
CA LYS A 140 -5.23 -9.87 -6.97
C LYS A 140 -4.99 -8.44 -6.46
N GLN A 141 -5.19 -7.45 -7.30
CA GLN A 141 -5.11 -6.04 -6.93
C GLN A 141 -6.15 -5.69 -5.86
N LYS A 142 -7.40 -6.13 -6.02
CA LYS A 142 -8.44 -5.97 -5.01
C LYS A 142 -8.05 -6.59 -3.67
N ILE A 143 -7.54 -7.81 -3.67
CA ILE A 143 -7.08 -8.52 -2.48
C ILE A 143 -5.96 -7.72 -1.79
N GLY A 144 -4.98 -7.25 -2.54
CA GLY A 144 -3.88 -6.44 -2.02
C GLY A 144 -4.34 -5.13 -1.38
N ILE A 145 -5.22 -4.40 -2.04
CA ILE A 145 -5.79 -3.15 -1.54
C ILE A 145 -6.58 -3.39 -0.24
N ILE A 146 -7.43 -4.39 -0.20
CA ILE A 146 -8.21 -4.73 0.99
C ILE A 146 -7.28 -5.08 2.15
N SER A 147 -6.27 -5.91 1.92
CA SER A 147 -5.31 -6.30 2.96
C SER A 147 -4.54 -5.09 3.52
N ALA A 148 -4.17 -4.15 2.67
CA ALA A 148 -3.51 -2.91 3.07
C ALA A 148 -4.39 -2.00 3.95
N MET A 149 -5.70 -2.15 3.87
CA MET A 149 -6.68 -1.32 4.57
C MET A 149 -7.29 -1.98 5.82
N LEU A 150 -7.01 -3.26 6.08
CA LEU A 150 -7.64 -4.00 7.19
C LEU A 150 -7.41 -3.37 8.55
N HIS A 151 -6.24 -2.84 8.84
CA HIS A 151 -5.90 -2.22 10.11
C HIS A 151 -6.30 -0.73 10.19
N GLN A 152 -7.06 -0.24 9.21
CA GLN A 152 -7.52 1.15 9.14
C GLN A 152 -6.37 2.17 9.20
N PRO A 153 -5.42 2.10 8.27
CA PRO A 153 -4.25 2.97 8.26
C PRO A 153 -4.64 4.44 8.05
N GLN A 154 -3.77 5.34 8.50
CA GLN A 154 -3.89 6.78 8.25
C GLN A 154 -3.21 7.18 6.94
N VAL A 155 -2.29 6.36 6.47
CA VAL A 155 -1.56 6.50 5.20
C VAL A 155 -1.72 5.24 4.38
N LEU A 156 -1.97 5.40 3.09
CA LEU A 156 -2.07 4.29 2.15
C LEU A 156 -1.15 4.54 0.96
N VAL A 157 -0.26 3.61 0.68
CA VAL A 157 0.68 3.66 -0.44
C VAL A 157 0.32 2.55 -1.44
N LEU A 158 -0.12 2.95 -2.62
CA LEU A 158 -0.51 2.05 -3.68
C LEU A 158 0.24 2.40 -4.97
N ASP A 159 0.74 1.39 -5.67
CA ASP A 159 1.35 1.58 -6.99
C ASP A 159 0.37 1.13 -8.07
N GLU A 160 0.05 2.04 -9.00
CA GLU A 160 -0.84 1.83 -10.15
C GLU A 160 -2.16 1.10 -9.80
N PRO A 161 -2.91 1.53 -8.76
CA PRO A 161 -4.04 0.76 -8.23
C PRO A 161 -5.19 0.59 -9.21
N PHE A 162 -5.21 1.36 -10.31
CA PHE A 162 -6.35 1.43 -11.25
C PHE A 162 -6.07 0.78 -12.61
N ASN A 163 -4.88 0.24 -12.86
CA ASN A 163 -4.54 -0.34 -14.16
C ASN A 163 -5.41 -1.54 -14.56
N PHE A 164 -5.95 -2.26 -13.58
CA PHE A 164 -6.73 -3.49 -13.78
C PHE A 164 -8.18 -3.37 -13.28
N LEU A 165 -8.57 -2.19 -12.83
CA LEU A 165 -9.87 -1.95 -12.23
C LEU A 165 -10.68 -1.05 -13.14
N ALA A 166 -11.76 -1.57 -13.71
CA ALA A 166 -12.75 -0.74 -14.40
C ALA A 166 -13.31 0.28 -13.39
N VAL A 167 -13.26 1.54 -13.75
CA VAL A 167 -13.53 2.70 -12.89
C VAL A 167 -14.94 2.63 -12.30
N SER A 168 -15.03 2.33 -11.02
CA SER A 168 -16.27 2.45 -10.24
C SER A 168 -16.00 2.84 -8.79
N TYR A 169 -15.17 3.89 -8.58
CA TYR A 169 -14.64 4.26 -7.25
C TYR A 169 -15.27 5.52 -6.65
N THR A 170 -16.45 5.89 -7.04
CA THR A 170 -17.10 7.11 -6.53
C THR A 170 -17.48 7.09 -5.05
N HIS A 171 -17.27 5.99 -4.32
CA HIS A 171 -17.77 5.84 -2.94
C HIS A 171 -16.83 5.17 -1.92
N LEU A 172 -15.55 4.96 -2.23
CA LEU A 172 -14.57 4.63 -1.21
C LEU A 172 -14.04 5.93 -0.60
N THR A 173 -14.52 6.28 0.59
CA THR A 173 -13.83 7.25 1.44
C THR A 173 -12.52 6.61 1.89
N LEU A 174 -11.47 6.78 1.08
CA LEU A 174 -10.14 6.32 1.41
C LEU A 174 -9.51 7.31 2.41
N PRO A 175 -8.85 6.82 3.47
CA PRO A 175 -7.91 7.66 4.19
C PRO A 175 -6.83 8.12 3.21
N THR A 176 -6.13 9.20 3.51
CA THR A 176 -5.14 9.85 2.65
C THR A 176 -4.34 8.87 1.80
N ILE A 177 -4.44 9.00 0.48
CA ILE A 177 -3.77 8.13 -0.50
C ILE A 177 -2.55 8.89 -1.03
N CYS A 178 -1.41 8.25 -1.00
CA CYS A 178 -0.22 8.65 -1.74
C CYS A 178 0.02 7.72 -2.91
#